data_ab1500e8da3077c5e78e7319c37f6905
#
_entry.id   ab1500e8da3077c5e78e7319c37f6905
#
_cell.length_a   1.000
_cell.length_b   1.000
_cell.length_c   1.000
_cell.angle_alpha   90.00
_cell.angle_beta   90.00
_cell.angle_gamma   90.00
#
_symmetry.space_group_name_H-M   'P 1'
#
loop_
_entity.id
_entity.type
_entity.pdbx_description
1 polymer ?
#
loop_
_entity_poly.entity_id
_entity_poly.type
_entity_poly.pdbx_seq_one_letter_code
_entity_poly.pdbx_strand_id
1 'polypeptide(L)'
;NPEAVMLFYDSEFGSPLQYFASVGIDPTRVLHIPVQNLEELKFDLLKQLQACERGDKVFVYVDSIGNLASLKEVQDATDEKSVSDLSRAKFLKGFYRIITPYLRIKDIPMVQIGHIYMTMETY
;
A
#
# COMPACT_ATOMS: atom_id res chain seq x y z
N ASN A 1 4.22 18.93 8.13
CA ASN A 1 3.61 19.08 9.45
C ASN A 1 4.38 18.23 10.46
N PRO A 2 5.02 18.85 11.47
CA PRO A 2 5.85 18.11 12.44
C PRO A 2 5.03 17.19 13.36
N GLU A 3 3.72 17.32 13.41
CA GLU A 3 2.85 16.46 14.20
C GLU A 3 2.28 15.30 13.42
N ALA A 4 2.49 15.26 12.10
CA ALA A 4 1.92 14.21 11.27
C ALA A 4 2.68 12.90 11.46
N VAL A 5 1.95 11.80 11.38
CA VAL A 5 2.48 10.43 11.43
C VAL A 5 2.25 9.80 10.06
N MET A 6 3.30 9.16 9.55
CA MET A 6 3.20 8.43 8.28
C MET A 6 3.06 6.93 8.56
N LEU A 7 2.01 6.33 8.02
CA LEU A 7 1.90 4.88 7.93
C LEU A 7 2.58 4.46 6.63
N PHE A 8 3.73 3.84 6.75
CA PHE A 8 4.53 3.44 5.59
C PHE A 8 4.42 1.94 5.37
N TYR A 9 3.69 1.56 4.33
CA TYR A 9 3.54 0.16 3.92
C TYR A 9 4.62 -0.17 2.89
N ASP A 10 5.49 -1.11 3.25
CA ASP A 10 6.70 -1.42 2.49
C ASP A 10 6.63 -2.85 1.94
N SER A 11 6.60 -2.96 0.61
CA SER A 11 6.66 -4.25 -0.08
C SER A 11 8.07 -4.63 -0.50
N GLU A 12 9.03 -3.71 -0.32
CA GLU A 12 10.42 -3.90 -0.77
C GLU A 12 11.30 -4.48 0.33
N PHE A 13 10.86 -4.43 1.57
CA PHE A 13 11.60 -4.90 2.75
C PHE A 13 12.95 -4.23 2.91
N GLY A 14 13.06 -2.96 2.49
CA GLY A 14 14.27 -2.18 2.63
C GLY A 14 14.44 -1.57 4.01
N SER A 15 15.43 -0.70 4.15
CA SER A 15 15.68 0.05 5.38
C SER A 15 15.33 1.53 5.17
N PRO A 16 14.04 1.86 5.04
CA PRO A 16 13.62 3.19 4.66
C PRO A 16 13.88 4.25 5.72
N LEU A 17 14.02 3.87 6.99
CA LEU A 17 14.15 4.84 8.07
C LEU A 17 15.39 5.72 7.92
N GLN A 18 16.53 5.13 7.51
CA GLN A 18 17.75 5.91 7.26
C GLN A 18 17.58 6.85 6.08
N TYR A 19 16.90 6.39 5.05
CA TYR A 19 16.62 7.23 3.89
C TYR A 19 15.71 8.40 4.27
N PHE A 20 14.66 8.14 5.04
CA PHE A 20 13.76 9.20 5.49
C PHE A 20 14.49 10.25 6.33
N ALA A 21 15.37 9.82 7.22
CA ALA A 21 16.18 10.75 8.02
C ALA A 21 17.08 11.61 7.12
N SER A 22 17.65 11.02 6.07
CA SER A 22 18.56 11.74 5.16
C SER A 22 17.85 12.85 4.37
N VAL A 23 16.54 12.72 4.14
CA VAL A 23 15.75 13.73 3.42
C VAL A 23 14.93 14.62 4.36
N GLY A 24 15.21 14.58 5.65
CA GLY A 24 14.60 15.48 6.63
C GLY A 24 13.28 15.00 7.23
N ILE A 25 12.94 13.74 7.05
CA ILE A 25 11.76 13.15 7.67
C ILE A 25 12.17 12.53 9.01
N ASP A 26 11.46 12.87 10.08
CA ASP A 26 11.71 12.32 11.41
C ASP A 26 11.31 10.85 11.46
N PRO A 27 12.25 9.90 11.63
CA PRO A 27 11.93 8.48 11.66
C PRO A 27 11.00 8.09 12.80
N THR A 28 10.96 8.83 13.90
CA THR A 28 10.07 8.53 15.03
C THR A 28 8.61 8.77 14.69
N ARG A 29 8.33 9.46 13.59
CA ARG A 29 6.97 9.72 13.10
C ARG A 29 6.57 8.82 11.95
N VAL A 30 7.36 7.80 11.65
CA VAL A 30 7.07 6.84 10.60
C VAL A 30 6.79 5.49 11.25
N LEU A 31 5.58 4.99 11.06
CA LEU A 31 5.25 3.62 11.40
C LEU A 31 5.52 2.76 10.18
N HIS A 32 6.62 2.01 10.23
CA HIS A 32 7.04 1.15 9.12
C HIS A 32 6.37 -0.21 9.22
N ILE A 33 5.59 -0.55 8.21
CA ILE A 33 4.79 -1.79 8.18
C ILE A 33 5.17 -2.58 6.93
N PRO A 34 6.05 -3.58 7.06
CA PRO A 34 6.33 -4.48 5.94
C PRO A 34 5.10 -5.32 5.62
N VAL A 35 4.80 -5.48 4.34
CA VAL A 35 3.67 -6.30 3.88
C VAL A 35 4.12 -7.23 2.76
N GLN A 36 3.63 -8.47 2.76
CA GLN A 36 4.06 -9.49 1.82
C GLN A 36 3.08 -9.68 0.67
N ASN A 37 1.83 -9.31 0.86
CA ASN A 37 0.79 -9.51 -0.16
C ASN A 37 -0.31 -8.46 0.00
N LEU A 38 -1.20 -8.41 -0.99
CA LEU A 38 -2.28 -7.41 -1.02
C LEU A 38 -3.28 -7.60 0.11
N GLU A 39 -3.51 -8.82 0.55
CA GLU A 39 -4.46 -9.10 1.64
C GLU A 39 -3.94 -8.58 2.97
N GLU A 40 -2.63 -8.73 3.24
CA GLU A 40 -2.00 -8.13 4.44
C GLU A 40 -2.13 -6.62 4.43
N LEU A 41 -1.86 -5.99 3.27
CA LEU A 41 -2.01 -4.54 3.13
C LEU A 41 -3.44 -4.12 3.42
N LYS A 42 -4.41 -4.76 2.80
CA LYS A 42 -5.83 -4.45 2.98
C LYS A 42 -6.24 -4.58 4.44
N PHE A 43 -5.89 -5.69 5.07
CA PHE A 43 -6.30 -5.99 6.45
C PHE A 43 -5.71 -4.97 7.42
N ASP A 44 -4.41 -4.71 7.33
CA ASP A 44 -3.75 -3.79 8.25
C ASP A 44 -4.21 -2.35 8.02
N LEU A 45 -4.25 -1.91 6.75
CA LEU A 45 -4.67 -0.55 6.44
C LEU A 45 -6.11 -0.30 6.89
N LEU A 46 -7.01 -1.24 6.65
CA LEU A 46 -8.40 -1.10 7.09
C LEU A 46 -8.50 -0.95 8.60
N LYS A 47 -7.75 -1.78 9.36
CA LYS A 47 -7.71 -1.66 10.82
C LYS A 47 -7.19 -0.30 11.26
N GLN A 48 -6.11 0.18 10.65
CA GLN A 48 -5.54 1.48 10.99
C GLN A 48 -6.54 2.61 10.70
N LEU A 49 -7.20 2.56 9.54
CA LEU A 49 -8.17 3.59 9.17
C LEU A 49 -9.39 3.58 10.08
N GLN A 50 -9.84 2.41 10.50
CA GLN A 50 -10.96 2.29 11.45
C GLN A 50 -10.59 2.86 12.83
N ALA A 51 -9.34 2.74 13.23
CA ALA A 51 -8.85 3.27 14.51
C ALA A 51 -8.62 4.78 14.48
N CYS A 52 -8.41 5.37 13.31
CA CYS A 52 -8.21 6.81 13.18
C CYS A 52 -9.51 7.57 13.34
N GLU A 53 -9.39 8.82 13.81
CA GLU A 53 -10.51 9.75 13.87
C GLU A 53 -10.29 10.90 12.90
N ARG A 54 -11.37 11.54 12.49
CA ARG A 54 -11.26 12.74 11.65
C ARG A 54 -10.52 13.82 12.42
N GLY A 55 -9.52 14.41 11.79
CA GLY A 55 -8.65 15.40 12.42
C GLY A 55 -7.31 14.83 12.85
N ASP A 56 -7.18 13.52 12.93
CA ASP A 56 -5.88 12.90 13.15
C ASP A 56 -4.95 13.25 11.99
N LYS A 57 -3.72 13.62 12.32
CA LYS A 57 -2.72 13.99 11.31
C LYS A 57 -1.95 12.77 10.87
N VAL A 58 -2.57 11.98 10.02
CA VAL A 58 -2.03 10.71 9.51
C VAL A 58 -1.96 10.79 8.00
N PHE A 59 -0.91 10.23 7.47
CA PHE A 59 -0.65 10.14 6.04
C PHE A 59 -0.27 8.70 5.72
N VAL A 60 -0.85 8.14 4.66
CA VAL A 60 -0.58 6.76 4.24
C VAL A 60 0.29 6.77 3.00
N TYR A 61 1.36 6.00 3.04
CA TYR A 61 2.30 5.86 1.93
C TYR A 61 2.55 4.38 1.67
N VAL A 62 2.34 3.94 0.43
CA VAL A 62 2.53 2.54 0.02
C VAL A 62 3.61 2.47 -1.05
N ASP A 63 4.68 1.77 -0.78
CA ASP A 63 5.79 1.57 -1.73
C ASP A 63 6.14 0.08 -1.80
N SER A 64 5.75 -0.59 -2.80
CA SER A 64 4.89 -0.17 -3.91
C SER A 64 3.75 -1.17 -4.03
N ILE A 65 2.60 -0.69 -4.48
CA ILE A 65 1.47 -1.60 -4.67
C ILE A 65 1.70 -2.54 -5.85
N GLY A 66 2.53 -2.13 -6.81
CA GLY A 66 2.85 -2.94 -7.97
C GLY A 66 3.63 -4.21 -7.64
N ASN A 67 4.40 -4.21 -6.54
CA ASN A 67 5.19 -5.37 -6.12
C ASN A 67 4.40 -6.38 -5.31
N LEU A 68 3.19 -6.04 -4.89
CA LEU A 68 2.39 -6.93 -4.05
C LEU A 68 1.54 -7.86 -4.90
N ALA A 69 1.69 -9.16 -4.68
CA ALA A 69 0.81 -10.16 -5.26
C ALA A 69 -0.39 -10.40 -4.34
N SER A 70 -1.49 -10.89 -4.90
CA SER A 70 -2.58 -11.42 -4.09
C SER A 70 -2.24 -12.85 -3.66
N LEU A 71 -2.92 -13.34 -2.62
CA LEU A 71 -2.75 -14.74 -2.19
C LEU A 71 -3.14 -15.70 -3.32
N LYS A 72 -4.13 -15.34 -4.11
CA LYS A 72 -4.52 -16.15 -5.27
C LYS A 72 -3.41 -16.22 -6.31
N GLU A 73 -2.71 -15.10 -6.59
CA GLU A 73 -1.58 -15.11 -7.52
C GLU A 73 -0.46 -16.02 -7.02
N VAL A 74 -0.16 -15.98 -5.72
CA VAL A 74 0.86 -16.83 -5.11
C VAL A 74 0.45 -18.30 -5.22
N GLN A 75 -0.81 -18.61 -4.93
CA GLN A 75 -1.32 -19.98 -5.02
C GLN A 75 -1.28 -20.51 -6.46
N ASP A 76 -1.70 -19.70 -7.42
CA ASP A 76 -1.68 -20.09 -8.83
C ASP A 76 -0.26 -20.33 -9.32
N ALA A 77 0.69 -19.51 -8.90
CA ALA A 77 2.11 -19.71 -9.24
C ALA A 77 2.65 -21.01 -8.64
N THR A 78 2.29 -21.32 -7.39
CA THR A 78 2.69 -22.56 -6.72
C THR A 78 2.12 -23.79 -7.44
N ASP A 79 0.88 -23.69 -7.94
CA ASP A 79 0.21 -24.77 -8.66
C ASP A 79 0.55 -24.81 -10.16
N GLU A 80 1.48 -23.99 -10.61
CA GLU A 80 1.89 -23.86 -12.00
C GLU A 80 0.74 -23.48 -12.95
N LYS A 81 -0.24 -22.76 -12.41
CA LYS A 81 -1.35 -22.24 -13.20
C LYS A 81 -1.01 -20.87 -13.76
N SER A 82 -1.63 -20.52 -14.90
CA SER A 82 -1.50 -19.17 -15.41
C SER A 82 -2.14 -18.18 -14.45
N VAL A 83 -1.39 -17.13 -14.12
CA VAL A 83 -1.90 -16.06 -13.27
C VAL A 83 -2.85 -15.20 -14.07
N SER A 84 -4.04 -14.95 -13.52
CA SER A 84 -5.04 -14.09 -14.14
C SER A 84 -4.88 -12.65 -13.66
N ASP A 85 -4.54 -11.75 -14.59
CA ASP A 85 -4.50 -10.32 -14.31
C ASP A 85 -5.86 -9.78 -13.87
N LEU A 86 -6.94 -10.44 -14.30
CA LEU A 86 -8.29 -10.07 -13.90
C LEU A 86 -8.52 -10.24 -12.40
N SER A 87 -7.95 -11.31 -11.80
CA SER A 87 -8.13 -11.52 -10.36
C SER A 87 -7.44 -10.43 -9.55
N ARG A 88 -6.27 -9.96 -9.99
CA ARG A 88 -5.56 -8.85 -9.36
C ARG A 88 -6.35 -7.54 -9.49
N ALA A 89 -6.80 -7.23 -10.71
CA ALA A 89 -7.58 -6.02 -10.98
C ALA A 89 -8.88 -6.02 -10.15
N LYS A 90 -9.53 -7.16 -10.07
CA LYS A 90 -10.75 -7.32 -9.28
C LYS A 90 -10.49 -7.09 -7.79
N PHE A 91 -9.40 -7.65 -7.27
CA PHE A 91 -9.02 -7.44 -5.88
C PHE A 91 -8.75 -5.97 -5.59
N LEU A 92 -7.95 -5.32 -6.42
CA LEU A 92 -7.61 -3.90 -6.25
C LEU A 92 -8.84 -3.01 -6.32
N LYS A 93 -9.75 -3.29 -7.24
CA LYS A 93 -11.00 -2.54 -7.32
C LYS A 93 -11.82 -2.66 -6.04
N GLY A 94 -11.92 -3.85 -5.49
CA GLY A 94 -12.60 -4.08 -4.22
C GLY A 94 -11.89 -3.41 -3.06
N PHE A 95 -10.55 -3.47 -3.04
CA PHE A 95 -9.72 -2.82 -2.03
C PHE A 95 -9.98 -1.31 -1.99
N TYR A 96 -9.90 -0.65 -3.14
CA TYR A 96 -10.14 0.79 -3.20
C TYR A 96 -11.58 1.16 -2.84
N ARG A 97 -12.53 0.34 -3.22
CA ARG A 97 -13.94 0.56 -2.85
C ARG A 97 -14.14 0.55 -1.33
N ILE A 98 -13.38 -0.27 -0.63
CA ILE A 98 -13.47 -0.40 0.83
C ILE A 98 -12.74 0.73 1.54
N ILE A 99 -11.51 1.05 1.13
CA ILE A 99 -10.68 2.02 1.87
C ILE A 99 -11.01 3.47 1.54
N THR A 100 -11.45 3.76 0.33
CA THR A 100 -11.68 5.15 -0.11
C THR A 100 -12.67 5.90 0.79
N PRO A 101 -13.82 5.32 1.19
CA PRO A 101 -14.71 6.01 2.11
C PRO A 101 -14.05 6.42 3.43
N TYR A 102 -13.23 5.54 4.00
CA TYR A 102 -12.53 5.86 5.25
C TYR A 102 -11.54 7.01 5.06
N LEU A 103 -10.78 6.98 3.97
CA LEU A 103 -9.82 8.05 3.67
C LEU A 103 -10.52 9.40 3.53
N ARG A 104 -11.65 9.42 2.86
CA ARG A 104 -12.39 10.65 2.62
C ARG A 104 -13.12 11.16 3.86
N ILE A 105 -13.81 10.25 4.57
CA ILE A 105 -14.57 10.64 5.76
C ILE A 105 -13.63 11.13 6.86
N LYS A 106 -12.46 10.48 7.00
CA LYS A 106 -11.49 10.83 8.05
C LYS A 106 -10.44 11.83 7.60
N ASP A 107 -10.49 12.23 6.33
CA ASP A 107 -9.59 13.22 5.73
C ASP A 107 -8.12 12.81 5.86
N ILE A 108 -7.83 11.58 5.44
CA ILE A 108 -6.48 11.01 5.47
C ILE A 108 -5.98 10.87 4.04
N PRO A 109 -4.88 11.56 3.68
CA PRO A 109 -4.29 11.39 2.36
C PRO A 109 -3.53 10.07 2.24
N MET A 110 -3.58 9.48 1.05
CA MET A 110 -2.81 8.29 0.72
C MET A 110 -2.08 8.50 -0.60
N VAL A 111 -0.79 8.19 -0.60
CA VAL A 111 0.03 8.12 -1.79
C VAL A 111 0.51 6.69 -1.96
N GLN A 112 0.43 6.18 -3.17
CA GLN A 112 0.94 4.86 -3.49
C GLN A 112 1.79 4.92 -4.74
N ILE A 113 2.84 4.11 -4.77
CA ILE A 113 3.70 4.00 -5.93
C ILE A 113 3.28 2.77 -6.72
N GLY A 114 2.95 2.98 -7.99
CA GLY A 114 2.70 1.92 -8.93
C GLY A 114 3.86 1.82 -9.92
N HIS A 115 3.92 0.71 -10.63
CA HIS A 115 4.86 0.53 -11.72
C HIS A 115 4.13 0.71 -13.04
N ILE A 116 4.76 1.49 -13.96
CA ILE A 116 4.26 1.66 -15.31
C ILE A 116 5.15 0.83 -16.22
N TYR A 117 4.53 -0.11 -16.93
CA TYR A 117 5.23 -0.92 -17.90
C TYR A 117 4.91 -0.39 -19.30
N MET A 118 5.96 -0.14 -20.07
CA MET A 118 5.78 0.19 -21.48
C MET A 118 5.55 -1.10 -22.26
N THR A 119 4.40 -1.19 -22.92
CA THR A 119 4.17 -2.29 -23.85
C THR A 119 4.94 -1.99 -25.15
N MET A 120 5.67 -2.98 -25.61
CA MET A 120 6.42 -2.87 -26.86
C MET A 120 5.55 -3.26 -28.06
N GLU A 121 4.24 -3.20 -27.91
CA GLU A 121 3.33 -3.48 -29.02
C GLU A 121 3.36 -2.33 -30.02
N THR A 122 3.70 -2.67 -31.24
CA THR A 122 3.61 -1.75 -32.36
C THR A 122 2.36 -2.07 -33.15
N TYR A 123 1.57 -1.07 -33.40
CA TYR A 123 0.36 -1.20 -34.20
C TYR A 123 0.67 -0.92 -35.66
#